data_591169a166d0a3a0e84842c0207be589
#
_entry.id   591169a166d0a3a0e84842c0207be589
#
_cell.length_a   1.000
_cell.length_b   1.000
_cell.length_c   1.000
_cell.angle_alpha   90.00
_cell.angle_beta   90.00
_cell.angle_gamma   90.00
#
_symmetry.space_group_name_H-M   'P 1'
#
loop_
_entity.id
_entity.type
_entity.pdbx_description
1 polymer ?
#
loop_
_entity_poly.entity_id
_entity_poly.type
_entity_poly.pdbx_seq_one_letter_code
_entity_poly.pdbx_strand_id
1 'polypeptide(L)'
;PLKAIFQKSIAATTPRLQRMLLRLLSTHRVQYTPGKDMFIADTLSRSYLNKEPPSTVEREIAEDTVVSISTIIADAPVSNSRLDKIRTECARDEEMQLLRKHIHNGFPPDDSKLSGNLRQFRALASELYEQNGLILYNNRIVIPAGMRKNILFRIHEGHLGMDKCKALARAAVFWPGINRNIENTVGRCPTCNTYRNHQAS
;
A
#
# COMPACT_ATOMS: atom_id res chain seq x y z
N PRO A 1 28.66 -8.57 -5.90
CA PRO A 1 27.91 -9.05 -4.71
C PRO A 1 26.72 -9.93 -5.09
N LEU A 2 25.86 -9.52 -6.05
CA LEU A 2 24.66 -10.28 -6.43
C LEU A 2 24.97 -11.67 -6.98
N LYS A 3 25.97 -11.81 -7.85
CA LYS A 3 26.39 -13.13 -8.40
C LYS A 3 26.69 -14.14 -7.29
N ALA A 4 27.37 -13.72 -6.24
CA ALA A 4 27.67 -14.59 -5.11
C ALA A 4 26.43 -15.05 -4.33
N ILE A 5 25.38 -14.22 -4.28
CA ILE A 5 24.11 -14.56 -3.63
C ILE A 5 23.34 -15.61 -4.45
N PHE A 6 23.33 -15.48 -5.79
CA PHE A 6 22.66 -16.42 -6.67
C PHE A 6 23.41 -17.76 -6.85
N GLN A 7 24.70 -17.78 -6.57
CA GLN A 7 25.54 -19.00 -6.64
C GLN A 7 25.61 -19.79 -5.32
N LYS A 8 25.20 -19.18 -4.20
CA LYS A 8 25.15 -19.88 -2.91
C LYS A 8 23.95 -20.83 -2.84
N SER A 9 24.14 -21.95 -2.14
CA SER A 9 23.01 -22.82 -1.80
C SER A 9 21.93 -22.02 -1.07
N ILE A 10 20.67 -22.18 -1.50
CA ILE A 10 19.51 -21.51 -0.88
C ILE A 10 19.46 -21.81 0.61
N ALA A 11 19.80 -23.04 1.01
CA ALA A 11 19.84 -23.47 2.42
C ALA A 11 20.86 -22.70 3.29
N ALA A 12 21.90 -22.13 2.68
CA ALA A 12 22.94 -21.37 3.38
C ALA A 12 22.63 -19.86 3.53
N THR A 13 21.44 -19.43 3.09
CA THR A 13 21.02 -18.02 3.15
C THR A 13 19.95 -17.80 4.24
N THR A 14 19.76 -16.54 4.68
CA THR A 14 18.74 -16.23 5.67
C THR A 14 17.33 -16.51 5.13
N PRO A 15 16.35 -16.87 5.98
CA PRO A 15 14.98 -17.21 5.54
C PRO A 15 14.31 -16.13 4.67
N ARG A 16 14.62 -14.86 4.91
CA ARG A 16 14.14 -13.73 4.10
C ARG A 16 14.73 -13.77 2.68
N LEU A 17 16.03 -14.01 2.59
CA LEU A 17 16.73 -14.09 1.31
C LEU A 17 16.29 -15.34 0.51
N GLN A 18 16.05 -16.47 1.19
CA GLN A 18 15.54 -17.69 0.58
C GLN A 18 14.20 -17.45 -0.16
N ARG A 19 13.26 -16.77 0.51
CA ARG A 19 11.94 -16.46 -0.11
C ARG A 19 12.08 -15.54 -1.32
N MET A 20 12.98 -14.55 -1.26
CA MET A 20 13.24 -13.66 -2.39
C MET A 20 13.89 -14.41 -3.55
N LEU A 21 14.88 -15.27 -3.27
CA LEU A 21 15.57 -16.08 -4.28
C LEU A 21 14.62 -17.08 -4.95
N LEU A 22 13.77 -17.77 -4.18
CA LEU A 22 12.79 -18.68 -4.72
C LEU A 22 11.81 -17.99 -5.67
N ARG A 23 11.33 -16.78 -5.33
CA ARG A 23 10.49 -15.97 -6.23
C ARG A 23 11.20 -15.57 -7.51
N LEU A 24 12.44 -15.09 -7.40
CA LEU A 24 13.21 -14.67 -8.58
C LEU A 24 13.57 -15.85 -9.49
N LEU A 25 14.00 -16.97 -8.92
CA LEU A 25 14.41 -18.14 -9.69
C LEU A 25 13.24 -18.89 -10.33
N SER A 26 12.02 -18.77 -9.76
CA SER A 26 10.81 -19.38 -10.38
C SER A 26 10.28 -18.62 -11.59
N THR A 27 10.59 -17.31 -11.69
CA THR A 27 10.02 -16.42 -12.72
C THR A 27 11.07 -15.84 -13.67
N HIS A 28 12.33 -15.78 -13.27
CA HIS A 28 13.40 -15.11 -14.01
C HIS A 28 14.68 -15.94 -14.07
N ARG A 29 15.32 -15.93 -15.22
CA ARG A 29 16.67 -16.46 -15.39
C ARG A 29 17.68 -15.32 -15.19
N VAL A 30 18.51 -15.44 -14.16
CA VAL A 30 19.51 -14.42 -13.85
C VAL A 30 20.81 -14.73 -14.60
N GLN A 31 21.24 -13.81 -15.46
CA GLN A 31 22.48 -13.88 -16.20
C GLN A 31 23.38 -12.69 -15.83
N TYR A 32 24.65 -12.97 -15.59
CA TYR A 32 25.64 -11.92 -15.39
C TYR A 32 26.04 -11.31 -16.74
N THR A 33 25.93 -9.98 -16.84
CA THR A 33 26.41 -9.21 -17.97
C THR A 33 27.45 -8.20 -17.45
N PRO A 34 28.66 -8.10 -18.04
CA PRO A 34 29.63 -7.08 -17.66
C PRO A 34 29.07 -5.69 -17.85
N GLY A 35 29.41 -4.74 -16.94
CA GLY A 35 28.85 -3.38 -16.99
C GLY A 35 29.11 -2.64 -18.30
N LYS A 36 30.22 -2.93 -18.98
CA LYS A 36 30.53 -2.39 -20.32
C LYS A 36 29.53 -2.81 -21.41
N ASP A 37 28.79 -3.89 -21.21
CA ASP A 37 27.82 -4.44 -22.16
C ASP A 37 26.36 -4.10 -21.74
N MET A 38 26.21 -3.32 -20.65
CA MET A 38 24.90 -2.92 -20.09
C MET A 38 24.54 -1.47 -20.46
N PHE A 39 24.74 -1.06 -21.69
CA PHE A 39 24.54 0.32 -22.16
C PHE A 39 23.14 0.87 -21.79
N ILE A 40 22.09 0.10 -22.03
CA ILE A 40 20.70 0.54 -21.79
C ILE A 40 20.44 0.77 -20.30
N ALA A 41 20.85 -0.16 -19.44
CA ALA A 41 20.65 -0.05 -18.00
C ALA A 41 21.49 1.09 -17.38
N ASP A 42 22.72 1.30 -17.87
CA ASP A 42 23.60 2.38 -17.42
C ASP A 42 23.08 3.75 -17.87
N THR A 43 22.62 3.86 -19.12
CA THR A 43 22.00 5.08 -19.65
C THR A 43 20.72 5.43 -18.88
N LEU A 44 19.84 4.47 -18.65
CA LEU A 44 18.61 4.68 -17.88
C LEU A 44 18.88 5.09 -16.42
N SER A 45 19.92 4.53 -15.79
CA SER A 45 20.28 4.90 -14.42
C SER A 45 20.87 6.31 -14.30
N ARG A 46 21.48 6.82 -15.35
CA ARG A 46 22.12 8.15 -15.40
C ARG A 46 21.21 9.25 -15.94
N SER A 47 20.27 8.92 -16.84
CA SER A 47 19.36 9.91 -17.45
C SER A 47 18.32 10.45 -16.47
N TYR A 48 18.19 9.88 -15.28
CA TYR A 48 17.31 10.40 -14.21
C TYR A 48 17.75 11.76 -13.64
N LEU A 49 18.93 12.25 -13.98
CA LEU A 49 19.49 13.50 -13.43
C LEU A 49 19.23 14.76 -14.28
N ASN A 50 18.61 14.64 -15.44
CA ASN A 50 18.31 15.78 -16.29
C ASN A 50 16.86 16.24 -16.07
N LYS A 51 16.71 17.47 -15.56
CA LYS A 51 15.45 18.20 -15.37
C LYS A 51 14.90 18.75 -16.69
N GLU A 52 14.75 17.93 -17.71
CA GLU A 52 14.00 18.31 -18.91
C GLU A 52 12.54 17.87 -18.80
N PRO A 53 11.59 18.59 -19.44
CA PRO A 53 10.19 18.18 -19.41
C PRO A 53 10.05 16.77 -19.98
N PRO A 54 9.16 15.94 -19.41
CA PRO A 54 9.06 14.52 -19.75
C PRO A 54 8.84 14.34 -21.26
N SER A 55 9.71 13.52 -21.86
CA SER A 55 9.59 13.14 -23.27
C SER A 55 8.31 12.35 -23.54
N THR A 56 7.92 12.21 -24.80
CA THR A 56 6.74 11.39 -25.19
C THR A 56 6.82 9.98 -24.64
N VAL A 57 8.04 9.40 -24.61
CA VAL A 57 8.30 8.05 -24.06
C VAL A 57 8.10 8.00 -22.54
N GLU A 58 8.49 9.06 -21.82
CA GLU A 58 8.25 9.14 -20.37
C GLU A 58 6.78 9.31 -20.02
N ARG A 59 5.99 9.96 -20.89
CA ARG A 59 4.54 10.00 -20.80
C ARG A 59 3.92 8.63 -21.04
N GLU A 60 4.34 7.91 -22.05
CA GLU A 60 3.89 6.53 -22.33
C GLU A 60 4.24 5.59 -21.15
N ILE A 61 5.47 5.69 -20.60
CA ILE A 61 5.87 4.92 -19.41
C ILE A 61 5.04 5.35 -18.19
N ALA A 62 4.71 6.62 -18.02
CA ALA A 62 3.86 7.09 -16.95
C ALA A 62 2.41 6.58 -17.12
N GLU A 63 1.89 6.57 -18.36
CA GLU A 63 0.58 5.99 -18.69
C GLU A 63 0.56 4.48 -18.48
N ASP A 64 1.59 3.74 -18.90
CA ASP A 64 1.77 2.31 -18.63
C ASP A 64 1.92 2.03 -17.13
N THR A 65 2.57 2.92 -16.37
CA THR A 65 2.67 2.83 -14.92
C THR A 65 1.31 3.04 -14.27
N VAL A 66 0.50 3.98 -14.75
CA VAL A 66 -0.89 4.19 -14.29
C VAL A 66 -1.76 2.96 -14.62
N VAL A 67 -1.59 2.37 -15.80
CA VAL A 67 -2.27 1.11 -16.17
C VAL A 67 -1.79 -0.03 -15.26
N SER A 68 -0.50 -0.13 -14.95
CA SER A 68 0.06 -1.13 -14.04
C SER A 68 -0.43 -0.94 -12.60
N ILE A 69 -0.57 0.31 -12.13
CA ILE A 69 -1.18 0.61 -10.83
C ILE A 69 -2.67 0.24 -10.82
N SER A 70 -3.38 0.47 -11.93
CA SER A 70 -4.76 0.03 -12.09
C SER A 70 -4.88 -1.49 -12.08
N THR A 71 -3.91 -2.21 -12.64
CA THR A 71 -3.81 -3.67 -12.60
C THR A 71 -3.49 -4.16 -11.18
N ILE A 72 -2.61 -3.48 -10.44
CA ILE A 72 -2.32 -3.79 -9.03
C ILE A 72 -3.57 -3.63 -8.15
N ILE A 73 -4.42 -2.65 -8.43
CA ILE A 73 -5.70 -2.48 -7.74
C ILE A 73 -6.69 -3.59 -8.15
N ALA A 74 -6.65 -4.04 -9.40
CA ALA A 74 -7.45 -5.17 -9.88
C ALA A 74 -6.96 -6.52 -9.30
N ASP A 75 -5.64 -6.68 -9.12
CA ASP A 75 -5.00 -7.83 -8.48
C ASP A 75 -4.93 -7.73 -6.95
N ALA A 76 -5.37 -6.61 -6.37
CA ALA A 76 -5.50 -6.51 -4.92
C ALA A 76 -6.40 -7.65 -4.42
N PRO A 77 -6.09 -8.28 -3.26
CA PRO A 77 -6.85 -9.41 -2.71
C PRO A 77 -8.27 -9.01 -2.24
N VAL A 78 -8.81 -7.96 -2.83
CA VAL A 78 -10.15 -7.42 -2.59
C VAL A 78 -11.00 -7.77 -3.80
N SER A 79 -11.99 -8.66 -3.63
CA SER A 79 -12.92 -9.03 -4.72
C SER A 79 -13.63 -7.79 -5.27
N ASN A 80 -13.94 -7.77 -6.58
CA ASN A 80 -14.64 -6.67 -7.25
C ASN A 80 -15.92 -6.26 -6.52
N SER A 81 -16.68 -7.24 -5.99
CA SER A 81 -17.89 -6.96 -5.20
C SER A 81 -17.65 -6.18 -3.91
N ARG A 82 -16.46 -6.31 -3.31
CA ARG A 82 -16.07 -5.52 -2.13
C ARG A 82 -15.67 -4.11 -2.51
N LEU A 83 -14.97 -3.95 -3.62
CA LEU A 83 -14.64 -2.61 -4.15
C LEU A 83 -15.91 -1.83 -4.46
N ASP A 84 -16.92 -2.48 -5.06
CA ASP A 84 -18.21 -1.85 -5.35
C ASP A 84 -18.96 -1.44 -4.08
N LYS A 85 -18.92 -2.26 -3.04
CA LYS A 85 -19.46 -1.89 -1.73
C LYS A 85 -18.74 -0.67 -1.13
N ILE A 86 -17.42 -0.63 -1.21
CA ILE A 86 -16.64 0.53 -0.73
C ILE A 86 -17.00 1.78 -1.54
N ARG A 87 -17.11 1.69 -2.88
CA ARG A 87 -17.53 2.81 -3.75
C ARG A 87 -18.92 3.33 -3.32
N THR A 88 -19.86 2.42 -3.12
CA THR A 88 -21.23 2.77 -2.72
C THR A 88 -21.25 3.47 -1.35
N GLU A 89 -20.50 2.96 -0.38
CA GLU A 89 -20.41 3.56 0.94
C GLU A 89 -19.66 4.90 0.92
N CYS A 90 -18.58 5.02 0.14
CA CYS A 90 -17.91 6.30 -0.08
C CYS A 90 -18.81 7.35 -0.72
N ALA A 91 -19.73 6.93 -1.60
CA ALA A 91 -20.70 7.82 -2.21
C ALA A 91 -21.80 8.28 -1.23
N ARG A 92 -22.08 7.54 -0.17
CA ARG A 92 -23.06 7.86 0.87
C ARG A 92 -22.50 8.62 2.07
N ASP A 93 -21.19 8.47 2.31
CA ASP A 93 -20.51 9.06 3.46
C ASP A 93 -20.17 10.53 3.17
N GLU A 94 -20.75 11.45 3.95
CA GLU A 94 -20.56 12.90 3.79
C GLU A 94 -19.11 13.32 3.97
N GLU A 95 -18.36 12.66 4.89
CA GLU A 95 -16.94 12.94 5.12
C GLU A 95 -16.12 12.58 3.89
N MET A 96 -16.42 11.42 3.26
CA MET A 96 -15.77 11.00 2.02
C MET A 96 -16.09 11.94 0.85
N GLN A 97 -17.30 12.45 0.76
CA GLN A 97 -17.71 13.44 -0.25
C GLN A 97 -16.95 14.77 -0.07
N LEU A 98 -16.81 15.25 1.16
CA LEU A 98 -16.04 16.44 1.46
C LEU A 98 -14.56 16.21 1.20
N LEU A 99 -14.02 15.05 1.57
CA LEU A 99 -12.63 14.69 1.30
C LEU A 99 -12.35 14.68 -0.22
N ARG A 100 -13.24 14.11 -1.02
CA ARG A 100 -13.17 14.13 -2.49
C ARG A 100 -13.13 15.56 -3.04
N LYS A 101 -14.01 16.44 -2.54
CA LYS A 101 -13.99 17.85 -2.94
C LYS A 101 -12.65 18.52 -2.62
N HIS A 102 -12.08 18.24 -1.47
CA HIS A 102 -10.78 18.80 -1.08
C HIS A 102 -9.61 18.21 -1.88
N ILE A 103 -9.69 16.96 -2.32
CA ILE A 103 -8.69 16.38 -3.23
C ILE A 103 -8.70 17.10 -4.58
N HIS A 104 -9.89 17.41 -5.13
CA HIS A 104 -9.99 18.07 -6.44
C HIS A 104 -9.76 19.58 -6.39
N ASN A 105 -10.28 20.26 -5.36
CA ASN A 105 -10.29 21.73 -5.29
C ASN A 105 -9.19 22.31 -4.36
N GLY A 106 -8.44 21.43 -3.69
CA GLY A 106 -7.51 21.82 -2.65
C GLY A 106 -8.15 21.94 -1.27
N PHE A 107 -7.32 21.76 -0.23
CA PHE A 107 -7.74 21.97 1.16
C PHE A 107 -7.75 23.47 1.49
N PRO A 108 -8.69 23.94 2.32
CA PRO A 108 -8.72 25.33 2.74
C PRO A 108 -7.46 25.68 3.53
N PRO A 109 -6.97 26.93 3.44
CA PRO A 109 -5.78 27.37 4.20
C PRO A 109 -6.03 27.37 5.71
N ASP A 110 -7.28 27.54 6.13
CA ASP A 110 -7.69 27.61 7.53
C ASP A 110 -8.25 26.26 8.02
N ASP A 111 -7.57 25.66 9.00
CA ASP A 111 -7.95 24.41 9.64
C ASP A 111 -9.25 24.47 10.46
N SER A 112 -9.66 25.67 10.89
CA SER A 112 -10.89 25.85 11.69
C SER A 112 -12.14 25.43 10.92
N LYS A 113 -12.09 25.52 9.59
CA LYS A 113 -13.18 25.14 8.68
C LYS A 113 -13.28 23.65 8.38
N LEU A 114 -12.31 22.85 8.86
CA LEU A 114 -12.28 21.41 8.66
C LEU A 114 -12.81 20.68 9.90
N SER A 115 -13.66 19.67 9.68
CA SER A 115 -14.03 18.73 10.75
C SER A 115 -12.80 17.97 11.27
N GLY A 116 -12.83 17.47 12.51
CA GLY A 116 -11.67 16.84 13.16
C GLY A 116 -11.01 15.73 12.36
N ASN A 117 -11.80 14.93 11.64
CA ASN A 117 -11.29 13.85 10.80
C ASN A 117 -10.65 14.38 9.51
N LEU A 118 -11.23 15.38 8.86
CA LEU A 118 -10.69 16.00 7.65
C LEU A 118 -9.36 16.71 7.88
N ARG A 119 -9.14 17.27 9.08
CA ARG A 119 -7.82 17.82 9.45
C ARG A 119 -6.69 16.80 9.38
N GLN A 120 -6.97 15.56 9.76
CA GLN A 120 -5.97 14.48 9.70
C GLN A 120 -5.61 14.11 8.25
N PHE A 121 -6.57 14.19 7.34
CA PHE A 121 -6.33 13.97 5.91
C PHE A 121 -5.58 15.14 5.25
N ARG A 122 -5.73 16.37 5.74
CA ARG A 122 -5.00 17.52 5.19
C ARG A 122 -3.48 17.36 5.26
N ALA A 123 -2.97 16.83 6.37
CA ALA A 123 -1.53 16.55 6.50
C ALA A 123 -1.01 15.51 5.47
N LEU A 124 -1.92 14.76 4.85
CA LEU A 124 -1.64 13.70 3.88
C LEU A 124 -2.08 14.09 2.46
N ALA A 125 -2.46 15.34 2.24
CA ALA A 125 -3.09 15.82 1.00
C ALA A 125 -2.27 15.52 -0.27
N SER A 126 -0.94 15.61 -0.18
CA SER A 126 -0.03 15.35 -1.30
C SER A 126 -0.01 13.89 -1.77
N GLU A 127 -0.47 12.97 -0.93
CA GLU A 127 -0.45 11.53 -1.18
C GLU A 127 -1.86 10.96 -1.39
N LEU A 128 -2.88 11.84 -1.33
CA LEU A 128 -4.27 11.48 -1.54
C LEU A 128 -4.68 11.73 -2.98
N TYR A 129 -5.33 10.77 -3.60
CA TYR A 129 -5.89 10.91 -4.95
C TYR A 129 -7.17 10.08 -5.10
N GLU A 130 -7.96 10.41 -6.13
CA GLU A 130 -9.14 9.64 -6.48
C GLU A 130 -8.89 8.84 -7.76
N GLN A 131 -9.29 7.56 -7.73
CA GLN A 131 -9.25 6.69 -8.89
C GLN A 131 -10.45 5.74 -8.90
N ASN A 132 -11.17 5.68 -10.01
CA ASN A 132 -12.32 4.79 -10.20
C ASN A 132 -13.37 4.86 -9.08
N GLY A 133 -13.63 6.07 -8.56
CA GLY A 133 -14.60 6.31 -7.49
C GLY A 133 -14.13 5.89 -6.09
N LEU A 134 -12.87 5.54 -5.94
CA LEU A 134 -12.22 5.25 -4.67
C LEU A 134 -11.22 6.36 -4.32
N ILE A 135 -11.14 6.71 -3.05
CA ILE A 135 -10.07 7.57 -2.53
C ILE A 135 -8.93 6.69 -2.09
N LEU A 136 -7.72 7.02 -2.53
CA LEU A 136 -6.50 6.29 -2.22
C LEU A 136 -5.50 7.18 -1.48
N TYR A 137 -4.74 6.56 -0.59
CA TYR A 137 -3.59 7.11 0.09
C TYR A 137 -2.39 6.18 -0.13
N ASN A 138 -1.39 6.59 -0.91
CA ASN A 138 -0.23 5.74 -1.24
C ASN A 138 -0.64 4.31 -1.64
N ASN A 139 -1.44 4.12 -2.65
CA ASN A 139 -1.93 2.81 -3.13
C ASN A 139 -2.80 2.03 -2.13
N ARG A 140 -3.23 2.63 -1.03
CA ARG A 140 -4.13 2.04 -0.04
C ARG A 140 -5.50 2.67 -0.12
N ILE A 141 -6.54 1.86 -0.09
CA ILE A 141 -7.93 2.33 -0.17
C ILE A 141 -8.31 3.03 1.13
N VAL A 142 -8.76 4.27 1.06
CA VAL A 142 -9.32 4.99 2.20
C VAL A 142 -10.71 4.45 2.50
N ILE A 143 -10.91 3.96 3.72
CA ILE A 143 -12.16 3.30 4.13
C ILE A 143 -13.08 4.28 4.86
N PRO A 144 -14.35 4.42 4.41
CA PRO A 144 -15.34 5.24 5.09
C PRO A 144 -15.65 4.73 6.49
N ALA A 145 -16.08 5.62 7.38
CA ALA A 145 -16.26 5.33 8.81
C ALA A 145 -17.18 4.12 9.07
N GLY A 146 -18.26 4.00 8.30
CA GLY A 146 -19.24 2.91 8.43
C GLY A 146 -18.68 1.51 8.18
N MET A 147 -17.61 1.39 7.39
CA MET A 147 -17.02 0.09 7.04
C MET A 147 -15.82 -0.32 7.92
N ARG A 148 -15.24 0.61 8.70
CA ARG A 148 -14.00 0.35 9.46
C ARG A 148 -14.12 -0.83 10.43
N LYS A 149 -15.25 -0.97 11.12
CA LYS A 149 -15.49 -2.10 12.04
C LYS A 149 -15.46 -3.45 11.31
N ASN A 150 -16.09 -3.53 10.15
CA ASN A 150 -16.10 -4.77 9.36
C ASN A 150 -14.71 -5.12 8.84
N ILE A 151 -13.96 -4.12 8.38
CA ILE A 151 -12.57 -4.31 7.91
C ILE A 151 -11.67 -4.77 9.07
N LEU A 152 -11.77 -4.14 10.26
CA LEU A 152 -11.01 -4.55 11.45
C LEU A 152 -11.32 -5.98 11.86
N PHE A 153 -12.59 -6.38 11.83
CA PHE A 153 -13.00 -7.76 12.11
C PHE A 153 -12.32 -8.73 11.15
N ARG A 154 -12.33 -8.45 9.84
CA ARG A 154 -11.69 -9.30 8.83
C ARG A 154 -10.17 -9.37 8.97
N ILE A 155 -9.53 -8.24 9.27
CA ILE A 155 -8.07 -8.20 9.50
C ILE A 155 -7.69 -9.09 10.68
N HIS A 156 -8.58 -9.19 11.67
CA HIS A 156 -8.34 -9.94 12.92
C HIS A 156 -8.96 -11.35 12.92
N GLU A 157 -9.75 -11.73 11.94
CA GLU A 157 -10.48 -13.00 11.87
C GLU A 157 -9.57 -14.23 12.09
N GLY A 158 -8.34 -14.18 11.57
CA GLY A 158 -7.34 -15.24 11.74
C GLY A 158 -6.55 -15.19 13.06
N HIS A 159 -6.86 -14.30 14.01
CA HIS A 159 -6.13 -14.09 15.28
C HIS A 159 -4.60 -14.00 15.12
N LEU A 160 -4.14 -13.38 14.05
CA LEU A 160 -2.73 -13.37 13.62
C LEU A 160 -1.78 -12.55 14.52
N GLY A 161 -2.30 -11.94 15.57
CA GLY A 161 -1.54 -11.05 16.44
C GLY A 161 -1.38 -9.63 15.88
N MET A 162 -0.84 -8.72 16.70
CA MET A 162 -0.83 -7.27 16.46
C MET A 162 -0.07 -6.88 15.18
N ASP A 163 1.17 -7.34 15.05
CA ASP A 163 2.07 -6.91 13.97
C ASP A 163 1.61 -7.41 12.60
N LYS A 164 1.08 -8.65 12.54
CA LYS A 164 0.53 -9.21 11.31
C LYS A 164 -0.74 -8.50 10.89
N CYS A 165 -1.63 -8.16 11.84
CA CYS A 165 -2.82 -7.37 11.56
C CYS A 165 -2.46 -5.98 11.02
N LYS A 166 -1.47 -5.30 11.62
CA LYS A 166 -0.96 -4.02 11.11
C LYS A 166 -0.32 -4.14 9.72
N ALA A 167 0.38 -5.24 9.45
CA ALA A 167 0.98 -5.49 8.14
C ALA A 167 -0.09 -5.71 7.06
N LEU A 168 -1.13 -6.52 7.35
CA LEU A 168 -2.27 -6.73 6.45
C LEU A 168 -3.00 -5.42 6.15
N ALA A 169 -3.27 -4.61 7.17
CA ALA A 169 -3.90 -3.31 6.98
C ALA A 169 -3.06 -2.39 6.08
N ARG A 170 -1.77 -2.28 6.37
CA ARG A 170 -0.83 -1.43 5.59
C ARG A 170 -0.69 -1.86 4.13
N ALA A 171 -0.99 -3.09 3.80
CA ALA A 171 -0.92 -3.59 2.43
C ALA A 171 -2.11 -3.16 1.56
N ALA A 172 -3.29 -2.85 2.14
CA ALA A 172 -4.50 -2.69 1.35
C ALA A 172 -5.36 -1.46 1.73
N VAL A 173 -5.41 -1.07 3.01
CA VAL A 173 -6.39 -0.09 3.49
C VAL A 173 -5.76 1.00 4.34
N PHE A 174 -6.48 2.13 4.43
CA PHE A 174 -6.06 3.26 5.22
C PHE A 174 -7.25 4.05 5.80
N TRP A 175 -7.09 4.55 7.00
CA TRP A 175 -7.80 5.68 7.60
C TRP A 175 -6.96 6.24 8.76
N PRO A 176 -7.11 7.51 9.13
CA PRO A 176 -6.40 8.09 10.27
C PRO A 176 -6.70 7.32 11.55
N GLY A 177 -5.64 6.93 12.27
CA GLY A 177 -5.76 6.17 13.52
C GLY A 177 -5.98 4.66 13.37
N ILE A 178 -5.84 4.08 12.17
CA ILE A 178 -6.00 2.63 11.92
C ILE A 178 -5.16 1.75 12.85
N ASN A 179 -3.92 2.14 13.13
CA ASN A 179 -3.04 1.35 14.02
C ASN A 179 -3.64 1.24 15.43
N ARG A 180 -4.13 2.35 15.99
CA ARG A 180 -4.78 2.37 17.31
C ARG A 180 -6.07 1.55 17.31
N ASN A 181 -6.83 1.57 16.22
CA ASN A 181 -8.03 0.75 16.09
C ASN A 181 -7.69 -0.74 16.08
N ILE A 182 -6.62 -1.15 15.39
CA ILE A 182 -6.13 -2.53 15.38
C ILE A 182 -5.66 -2.93 16.79
N GLU A 183 -4.88 -2.09 17.46
CA GLU A 183 -4.42 -2.31 18.84
C GLU A 183 -5.59 -2.56 19.79
N ASN A 184 -6.61 -1.72 19.72
CA ASN A 184 -7.82 -1.88 20.52
C ASN A 184 -8.57 -3.17 20.20
N THR A 185 -8.66 -3.54 18.91
CA THR A 185 -9.37 -4.74 18.46
C THR A 185 -8.66 -6.01 18.93
N VAL A 186 -7.36 -6.10 18.72
CA VAL A 186 -6.55 -7.25 19.13
C VAL A 186 -6.43 -7.33 20.65
N GLY A 187 -6.22 -6.19 21.33
CA GLY A 187 -6.07 -6.14 22.78
C GLY A 187 -7.34 -6.52 23.55
N ARG A 188 -8.51 -6.33 22.96
CA ARG A 188 -9.80 -6.73 23.55
C ARG A 188 -10.26 -8.12 23.16
N CYS A 189 -9.55 -8.82 22.29
CA CYS A 189 -9.92 -10.15 21.85
C CYS A 189 -9.64 -11.20 22.94
N PRO A 190 -10.68 -11.90 23.47
CA PRO A 190 -10.48 -12.92 24.49
C PRO A 190 -9.55 -14.05 24.02
N THR A 191 -9.76 -14.53 22.79
CA THR A 191 -8.93 -15.59 22.18
C THR A 191 -7.46 -15.18 22.13
N CYS A 192 -7.15 -13.98 21.61
CA CYS A 192 -5.77 -13.50 21.56
C CYS A 192 -5.15 -13.33 22.94
N ASN A 193 -5.93 -12.93 23.94
CA ASN A 193 -5.44 -12.75 25.30
C ASN A 193 -5.16 -14.10 25.99
N THR A 194 -5.98 -15.12 25.74
CA THR A 194 -5.77 -16.47 26.29
C THR A 194 -4.51 -17.13 25.74
N TYR A 195 -4.22 -16.94 24.43
CA TYR A 195 -3.07 -17.57 23.77
C TYR A 195 -1.87 -16.62 23.61
N ARG A 196 -1.89 -15.45 24.24
CA ARG A 196 -0.74 -14.58 24.27
C ARG A 196 0.38 -15.27 25.04
N ASN A 197 1.46 -15.65 24.35
CA ASN A 197 2.68 -16.10 25.03
C ASN A 197 3.12 -15.00 25.98
N HIS A 198 3.01 -15.26 27.28
CA HIS A 198 3.70 -14.49 28.29
C HIS A 198 5.18 -14.74 28.07
N GLN A 199 5.84 -13.89 27.30
CA GLN A 199 7.29 -13.80 27.37
C GLN A 199 7.57 -13.33 28.80
N ALA A 200 8.04 -14.27 29.62
CA ALA A 200 8.56 -13.98 30.93
C ALA A 200 9.68 -12.95 30.77
N SER A 201 9.57 -11.89 31.53
CA SER A 201 10.60 -10.87 31.75
C SER A 201 11.88 -11.52 32.26
#